data_6d0402b1c128c7ff87a1780932ab1fae
#
_entry.id   6d0402b1c128c7ff87a1780932ab1fae
#
_cell.length_a   1.000
_cell.length_b   1.000
_cell.length_c   1.000
_cell.angle_alpha   90.00
_cell.angle_beta   90.00
_cell.angle_gamma   90.00
#
_symmetry.space_group_name_H-M   'P 1'
#
loop_
_entity.id
_entity.type
_entity.pdbx_description
1 polymer ?
#
loop_
_entity_poly.entity_id
_entity_poly.type
_entity_poly.pdbx_seq_one_letter_code
_entity_poly.pdbx_strand_id
1 'polypeptide(L)'
;QNTVIDYLRMLIDDFGYTGFRYDMTKGYDGKFTGMYNSTVNPEFSVGEYWDGNKSVLMKWLQATKVDDKIQSATFDFPIRYTVRDAANNGNWAKLSTGGLATNDTYKRYAVTFVENHDTEKRADNENDPLRKDTLAANAYLLAMPGTPCVFYKHWIDCKQDLKNMILLRNRAGINNESKYNSEESTSARFVFTTTGENGKLRVA
;
A
#
# COMPACT_ATOMS: atom_id res chain seq x y z
N GLN A 1 12.49 17.58 -18.42
CA GLN A 1 12.00 17.84 -17.06
C GLN A 1 10.87 18.86 -17.08
N ASN A 2 11.06 20.03 -17.70
CA ASN A 2 10.03 21.08 -17.76
C ASN A 2 8.73 20.58 -18.42
N THR A 3 8.82 19.83 -19.52
CA THR A 3 7.65 19.25 -20.20
C THR A 3 6.79 18.37 -19.27
N VAL A 4 7.43 17.60 -18.37
CA VAL A 4 6.69 16.79 -17.39
C VAL A 4 6.02 17.67 -16.34
N ILE A 5 6.73 18.69 -15.86
CA ILE A 5 6.16 19.65 -14.89
C ILE A 5 4.96 20.38 -15.50
N ASP A 6 5.09 20.87 -16.73
CA ASP A 6 4.00 21.57 -17.43
C ASP A 6 2.80 20.66 -17.63
N TYR A 7 3.02 19.38 -17.98
CA TYR A 7 1.97 18.38 -18.07
C TYR A 7 1.28 18.12 -16.73
N LEU A 8 2.04 17.96 -15.64
CA LEU A 8 1.47 17.74 -14.31
C LEU A 8 0.68 18.97 -13.82
N ARG A 9 1.16 20.18 -14.10
CA ARG A 9 0.41 21.42 -13.82
C ARG A 9 -0.91 21.47 -14.59
N MET A 10 -0.89 21.18 -15.88
CA MET A 10 -2.10 21.08 -16.70
C MET A 10 -3.12 20.09 -16.08
N LEU A 11 -2.67 18.93 -15.60
CA LEU A 11 -3.55 17.96 -14.95
C LEU A 11 -4.19 18.52 -13.67
N ILE A 12 -3.46 19.30 -12.89
CA ILE A 12 -3.99 19.93 -11.67
C ILE A 12 -4.89 21.11 -12.04
N ASP A 13 -4.37 22.06 -12.82
CA ASP A 13 -4.99 23.36 -13.03
C ASP A 13 -6.18 23.31 -13.98
N ASP A 14 -6.08 22.53 -15.06
CA ASP A 14 -7.10 22.47 -16.12
C ASP A 14 -8.09 21.30 -15.90
N PHE A 15 -7.62 20.17 -15.35
CA PHE A 15 -8.44 18.96 -15.18
C PHE A 15 -8.84 18.67 -13.73
N GLY A 16 -8.29 19.38 -12.74
CA GLY A 16 -8.67 19.26 -11.33
C GLY A 16 -8.17 17.96 -10.66
N TYR A 17 -7.11 17.33 -11.17
CA TYR A 17 -6.50 16.20 -10.47
C TYR A 17 -5.80 16.69 -9.19
N THR A 18 -5.97 15.94 -8.10
CA THR A 18 -5.37 16.30 -6.80
C THR A 18 -4.16 15.45 -6.44
N GLY A 19 -3.92 14.35 -7.16
CA GLY A 19 -2.79 13.46 -6.89
C GLY A 19 -2.37 12.63 -8.09
N PHE A 20 -1.21 11.96 -7.96
CA PHE A 20 -0.61 11.20 -9.04
C PHE A 20 -0.18 9.79 -8.61
N ARG A 21 -0.40 8.82 -9.50
CA ARG A 21 0.33 7.56 -9.51
C ARG A 21 1.43 7.65 -10.57
N TYR A 22 2.66 7.51 -10.15
CA TYR A 22 3.78 7.39 -11.05
C TYR A 22 4.04 5.92 -11.39
N ASP A 23 3.89 5.59 -12.67
CA ASP A 23 4.11 4.27 -13.20
C ASP A 23 5.60 3.94 -13.32
N MET A 24 5.98 2.66 -13.13
CA MET A 24 7.33 2.14 -13.38
C MET A 24 8.47 3.00 -12.79
N THR A 25 8.33 3.51 -11.56
CA THR A 25 9.33 4.39 -10.94
C THR A 25 10.70 3.73 -10.73
N LYS A 26 10.78 2.40 -10.84
CA LYS A 26 12.05 1.66 -10.87
C LYS A 26 12.91 2.01 -12.10
N GLY A 27 12.32 2.56 -13.15
CA GLY A 27 12.99 2.91 -14.40
C GLY A 27 13.81 4.22 -14.36
N TYR A 28 13.69 5.01 -13.27
CA TYR A 28 14.40 6.29 -13.16
C TYR A 28 14.69 6.65 -11.70
N ASP A 29 15.61 7.59 -11.49
CA ASP A 29 16.02 8.02 -10.15
C ASP A 29 14.87 8.71 -9.41
N GLY A 30 14.65 8.32 -8.14
CA GLY A 30 13.61 8.86 -7.26
C GLY A 30 13.64 10.38 -7.08
N LYS A 31 14.81 11.01 -7.25
CA LYS A 31 14.95 12.46 -7.20
C LYS A 31 14.05 13.19 -8.20
N PHE A 32 13.74 12.57 -9.35
CA PHE A 32 12.84 13.17 -10.33
C PHE A 32 11.40 13.20 -9.84
N THR A 33 10.90 12.10 -9.23
CA THR A 33 9.60 12.10 -8.55
C THR A 33 9.56 13.16 -7.45
N GLY A 34 10.62 13.25 -6.65
CA GLY A 34 10.74 14.28 -5.61
C GLY A 34 10.67 15.69 -6.17
N MET A 35 11.44 15.98 -7.22
CA MET A 35 11.45 17.27 -7.90
C MET A 35 10.08 17.61 -8.50
N TYR A 36 9.42 16.67 -9.16
CA TYR A 36 8.09 16.90 -9.73
C TYR A 36 7.08 17.25 -8.64
N ASN A 37 6.98 16.44 -7.60
CA ASN A 37 6.04 16.66 -6.52
C ASN A 37 6.31 17.94 -5.73
N SER A 38 7.57 18.27 -5.43
CA SER A 38 7.91 19.53 -4.76
C SER A 38 7.59 20.76 -5.61
N THR A 39 7.58 20.62 -6.94
CA THR A 39 7.29 21.72 -7.89
C THR A 39 5.79 21.92 -8.12
N VAL A 40 5.00 20.84 -8.24
CA VAL A 40 3.56 20.94 -8.56
C VAL A 40 2.66 20.78 -7.33
N ASN A 41 3.22 20.31 -6.21
CA ASN A 41 2.60 20.19 -4.90
C ASN A 41 1.23 19.47 -4.90
N PRO A 42 1.14 18.22 -5.40
CA PRO A 42 -0.09 17.46 -5.37
C PRO A 42 -0.49 17.13 -3.92
N GLU A 43 -1.79 16.94 -3.65
CA GLU A 43 -2.28 16.50 -2.33
C GLU A 43 -1.78 15.10 -1.96
N PHE A 44 -1.60 14.23 -2.97
CA PHE A 44 -1.12 12.87 -2.77
C PHE A 44 -0.28 12.39 -3.97
N SER A 45 0.72 11.56 -3.69
CA SER A 45 1.51 10.90 -4.72
C SER A 45 1.89 9.50 -4.28
N VAL A 46 1.84 8.55 -5.21
CA VAL A 46 2.31 7.18 -5.03
C VAL A 46 3.14 6.73 -6.23
N GLY A 47 4.31 6.17 -5.95
CA GLY A 47 5.16 5.56 -6.97
C GLY A 47 4.99 4.04 -7.02
N GLU A 48 4.95 3.50 -8.24
CA GLU A 48 5.03 2.07 -8.45
C GLU A 48 6.49 1.63 -8.56
N TYR A 49 7.11 1.39 -7.41
CA TYR A 49 8.43 0.77 -7.37
C TYR A 49 8.28 -0.74 -7.12
N TRP A 50 8.24 -1.51 -8.18
CA TRP A 50 7.97 -2.96 -8.12
C TRP A 50 9.19 -3.73 -7.60
N ASP A 51 9.24 -3.92 -6.29
CA ASP A 51 10.28 -4.70 -5.62
C ASP A 51 9.76 -5.31 -4.31
N GLY A 52 10.07 -6.58 -4.07
CA GLY A 52 9.70 -7.30 -2.85
C GLY A 52 10.60 -6.98 -1.64
N ASN A 53 11.68 -6.25 -1.82
CA ASN A 53 12.61 -5.90 -0.76
C ASN A 53 12.30 -4.52 -0.16
N LYS A 54 11.80 -4.51 1.08
CA LYS A 54 11.45 -3.25 1.75
C LYS A 54 12.61 -2.27 1.89
N SER A 55 13.86 -2.75 2.00
CA SER A 55 15.02 -1.85 2.07
C SER A 55 15.26 -1.10 0.75
N VAL A 56 14.90 -1.69 -0.38
CA VAL A 56 14.98 -1.04 -1.70
C VAL A 56 13.91 0.04 -1.81
N LEU A 57 12.68 -0.24 -1.38
CA LEU A 57 11.62 0.77 -1.34
C LEU A 57 11.96 1.94 -0.41
N MET A 58 12.54 1.65 0.76
CA MET A 58 13.01 2.70 1.68
C MET A 58 14.08 3.60 1.04
N LYS A 59 15.03 3.01 0.30
CA LYS A 59 16.04 3.78 -0.44
C LYS A 59 15.40 4.68 -1.50
N TRP A 60 14.43 4.16 -2.26
CA TRP A 60 13.71 4.96 -3.23
C TRP A 60 12.94 6.11 -2.57
N LEU A 61 12.22 5.85 -1.47
CA LEU A 61 11.55 6.90 -0.71
C LEU A 61 12.54 8.00 -0.26
N GLN A 62 13.71 7.61 0.25
CA GLN A 62 14.75 8.57 0.62
C GLN A 62 15.26 9.37 -0.61
N ALA A 63 15.35 8.76 -1.78
CA ALA A 63 15.75 9.43 -3.01
C ALA A 63 14.72 10.47 -3.49
N THR A 64 13.44 10.36 -3.07
CA THR A 64 12.41 11.38 -3.38
C THR A 64 12.48 12.62 -2.50
N LYS A 65 13.41 12.70 -1.55
CA LYS A 65 13.48 13.84 -0.63
C LYS A 65 13.84 15.14 -1.33
N VAL A 66 13.11 16.18 -0.95
CA VAL A 66 13.44 17.60 -1.21
C VAL A 66 13.30 18.32 0.13
N ASP A 67 14.30 19.12 0.52
CA ASP A 67 14.35 19.81 1.82
C ASP A 67 14.02 18.88 3.01
N ASP A 68 14.70 17.73 3.04
CA ASP A 68 14.54 16.66 4.04
C ASP A 68 13.14 16.03 4.15
N LYS A 69 12.20 16.37 3.28
CA LYS A 69 10.85 15.79 3.24
C LYS A 69 10.72 14.79 2.10
N ILE A 70 10.28 13.56 2.42
CA ILE A 70 9.90 12.56 1.42
C ILE A 70 8.67 13.08 0.68
N GLN A 71 8.73 13.11 -0.65
CA GLN A 71 7.74 13.74 -1.52
C GLN A 71 6.71 12.76 -2.11
N SER A 72 6.85 11.47 -1.88
CA SER A 72 5.93 10.46 -2.43
C SER A 72 5.73 9.30 -1.48
N ALA A 73 4.55 8.68 -1.52
CA ALA A 73 4.35 7.34 -1.03
C ALA A 73 4.80 6.30 -2.07
N THR A 74 4.82 5.01 -1.70
CA THR A 74 5.06 3.91 -2.63
C THR A 74 4.10 2.75 -2.35
N PHE A 75 3.77 1.97 -3.38
CA PHE A 75 3.06 0.71 -3.19
C PHE A 75 3.93 -0.26 -2.39
N ASP A 76 3.35 -0.83 -1.33
CA ASP A 76 4.03 -1.78 -0.43
C ASP A 76 4.02 -3.19 -1.04
N PHE A 77 4.84 -3.41 -2.07
CA PHE A 77 5.01 -4.73 -2.68
C PHE A 77 5.49 -5.79 -1.69
N PRO A 78 6.39 -5.50 -0.72
CA PRO A 78 6.75 -6.47 0.32
C PRO A 78 5.55 -7.02 1.07
N ILE A 79 4.60 -6.17 1.50
CA ILE A 79 3.41 -6.67 2.21
C ILE A 79 2.47 -7.45 1.28
N ARG A 80 2.36 -7.03 0.03
CA ARG A 80 1.58 -7.76 -0.99
C ARG A 80 2.08 -9.18 -1.16
N TYR A 81 3.40 -9.37 -1.32
CA TYR A 81 3.99 -10.73 -1.43
C TYR A 81 3.78 -11.54 -0.16
N THR A 82 4.00 -10.93 0.99
CA THR A 82 3.81 -11.58 2.29
C THR A 82 2.37 -12.08 2.46
N VAL A 83 1.39 -11.25 2.16
CA VAL A 83 -0.05 -11.59 2.28
C VAL A 83 -0.44 -12.67 1.28
N ARG A 84 -0.04 -12.51 0.01
CA ARG A 84 -0.28 -13.53 -1.02
C ARG A 84 0.29 -14.89 -0.63
N ASP A 85 1.53 -14.92 -0.16
CA ASP A 85 2.20 -16.17 0.23
C ASP A 85 1.55 -16.82 1.45
N ALA A 86 1.12 -16.01 2.41
CA ALA A 86 0.39 -16.51 3.58
C ALA A 86 -0.92 -17.17 3.16
N ALA A 87 -1.71 -16.48 2.37
CA ALA A 87 -3.01 -16.97 1.90
C ALA A 87 -2.86 -18.19 0.97
N ASN A 88 -2.06 -18.08 -0.09
CA ASN A 88 -1.94 -19.15 -1.09
C ASN A 88 -1.38 -20.45 -0.51
N ASN A 89 -0.50 -20.39 0.49
CA ASN A 89 0.09 -21.56 1.13
C ASN A 89 -0.63 -22.00 2.42
N GLY A 90 -1.62 -21.23 2.89
CA GLY A 90 -2.28 -21.51 4.17
C GLY A 90 -1.32 -21.43 5.36
N ASN A 91 -0.34 -20.54 5.31
CA ASN A 91 0.67 -20.36 6.36
C ASN A 91 0.70 -18.91 6.83
N TRP A 92 -0.13 -18.60 7.80
CA TRP A 92 -0.34 -17.25 8.31
C TRP A 92 0.85 -16.70 9.10
N ALA A 93 1.78 -17.55 9.58
CA ALA A 93 3.02 -17.09 10.21
C ALA A 93 3.87 -16.18 9.29
N LYS A 94 3.71 -16.31 7.96
CA LYS A 94 4.42 -15.46 6.99
C LYS A 94 4.10 -13.97 7.16
N LEU A 95 2.93 -13.62 7.69
CA LEU A 95 2.53 -12.23 7.94
C LEU A 95 3.47 -11.49 8.91
N SER A 96 4.21 -12.23 9.76
CA SER A 96 5.22 -11.65 10.67
C SER A 96 6.37 -10.94 9.92
N THR A 97 6.61 -11.26 8.66
CA THR A 97 7.62 -10.59 7.82
C THR A 97 7.25 -9.13 7.55
N GLY A 98 5.93 -8.85 7.43
CA GLY A 98 5.41 -7.52 7.19
C GLY A 98 5.90 -6.86 5.89
N GLY A 99 5.76 -5.54 5.84
CA GLY A 99 6.22 -4.68 4.75
C GLY A 99 6.61 -3.30 5.27
N LEU A 100 6.45 -2.26 4.46
CA LEU A 100 6.62 -0.87 4.90
C LEU A 100 5.60 -0.48 5.96
N ALA A 101 4.34 -0.95 5.82
CA ALA A 101 3.26 -0.64 6.75
C ALA A 101 3.51 -1.14 8.18
N THR A 102 4.42 -2.09 8.39
CA THR A 102 4.86 -2.55 9.72
C THR A 102 6.11 -1.84 10.23
N ASN A 103 6.65 -0.89 9.51
CA ASN A 103 7.84 -0.13 9.89
C ASN A 103 7.45 1.25 10.43
N ASP A 104 7.79 1.56 11.66
CA ASP A 104 7.36 2.80 12.34
C ASP A 104 7.81 4.08 11.64
N THR A 105 8.94 4.07 10.94
CA THR A 105 9.45 5.23 10.21
C THR A 105 8.76 5.41 8.85
N TYR A 106 8.42 4.31 8.17
CA TYR A 106 7.99 4.35 6.76
C TYR A 106 6.51 4.01 6.54
N LYS A 107 5.77 3.53 7.56
CA LYS A 107 4.35 3.15 7.42
C LYS A 107 3.47 4.26 6.86
N ARG A 108 3.78 5.53 7.15
CA ARG A 108 3.06 6.69 6.64
C ARG A 108 3.13 6.86 5.12
N TYR A 109 4.16 6.27 4.50
CA TYR A 109 4.39 6.30 3.05
C TYR A 109 4.02 4.99 2.36
N ALA A 110 3.45 4.03 3.09
CA ALA A 110 3.03 2.74 2.56
C ALA A 110 1.63 2.82 1.97
N VAL A 111 1.50 2.59 0.67
CA VAL A 111 0.21 2.28 0.04
C VAL A 111 0.08 0.77 -0.02
N THR A 112 -0.73 0.22 0.88
CA THR A 112 -0.90 -1.23 1.01
C THR A 112 -1.94 -1.75 0.01
N PHE A 113 -1.68 -2.92 -0.56
CA PHE A 113 -2.59 -3.58 -1.50
C PHE A 113 -2.40 -5.10 -1.47
N VAL A 114 -3.39 -5.84 -1.91
CA VAL A 114 -3.33 -7.32 -2.00
C VAL A 114 -3.14 -7.79 -3.43
N GLU A 115 -3.85 -7.13 -4.34
CA GLU A 115 -3.88 -7.45 -5.77
C GLU A 115 -4.03 -6.18 -6.58
N ASN A 116 -3.57 -6.20 -7.84
CA ASN A 116 -3.76 -5.15 -8.81
C ASN A 116 -3.95 -5.73 -10.22
N HIS A 117 -4.10 -4.87 -11.23
CA HIS A 117 -4.32 -5.24 -12.62
C HIS A 117 -3.13 -5.98 -13.27
N ASP A 118 -1.92 -5.91 -12.69
CA ASP A 118 -0.72 -6.59 -13.20
C ASP A 118 -0.45 -7.90 -12.49
N THR A 119 -0.97 -8.10 -11.28
CA THR A 119 -0.74 -9.29 -10.47
C THR A 119 -1.92 -10.26 -10.45
N GLU A 120 -3.08 -9.85 -10.95
CA GLU A 120 -4.28 -10.68 -11.01
C GLU A 120 -4.13 -11.87 -11.96
N LYS A 121 -4.91 -12.91 -11.69
CA LYS A 121 -5.01 -14.05 -12.59
C LYS A 121 -5.66 -13.65 -13.91
N ARG A 122 -4.98 -13.97 -15.02
CA ARG A 122 -5.48 -13.81 -16.39
C ARG A 122 -5.42 -15.14 -17.13
N ALA A 123 -6.23 -15.25 -18.20
CA ALA A 123 -6.28 -16.48 -19.00
C ALA A 123 -4.97 -16.76 -19.75
N ASP A 124 -4.28 -15.71 -20.17
CA ASP A 124 -3.08 -15.74 -21.02
C ASP A 124 -1.78 -15.45 -20.26
N ASN A 125 -1.88 -14.88 -19.09
CA ASN A 125 -0.74 -14.55 -18.26
C ASN A 125 -1.12 -14.64 -16.78
N GLU A 126 -0.27 -15.26 -15.98
CA GLU A 126 -0.48 -15.45 -14.56
C GLU A 126 0.69 -14.85 -13.77
N ASN A 127 0.54 -13.61 -13.38
CA ASN A 127 1.55 -12.86 -12.65
C ASN A 127 1.38 -13.01 -11.14
N ASP A 128 1.49 -14.27 -10.63
CA ASP A 128 1.63 -14.50 -9.21
C ASP A 128 0.41 -14.05 -8.36
N PRO A 129 -0.82 -14.39 -8.77
CA PRO A 129 -2.04 -13.87 -8.19
C PRO A 129 -2.33 -14.41 -6.79
N LEU A 130 -3.19 -13.68 -6.07
CA LEU A 130 -3.89 -14.21 -4.90
C LEU A 130 -4.92 -15.24 -5.37
N ARG A 131 -4.81 -16.51 -4.89
CA ARG A 131 -5.63 -17.63 -5.36
C ARG A 131 -6.74 -18.03 -4.42
N LYS A 132 -6.64 -17.71 -3.14
CA LYS A 132 -7.60 -18.07 -2.09
C LYS A 132 -7.52 -17.10 -0.91
N ASP A 133 -8.49 -17.20 -0.03
CA ASP A 133 -8.58 -16.40 1.20
C ASP A 133 -8.61 -14.88 0.95
N THR A 134 -9.24 -14.48 -0.16
CA THR A 134 -9.33 -13.06 -0.58
C THR A 134 -9.89 -12.16 0.51
N LEU A 135 -10.91 -12.61 1.23
CA LEU A 135 -11.49 -11.83 2.34
C LEU A 135 -10.53 -11.69 3.51
N ALA A 136 -9.85 -12.77 3.91
CA ALA A 136 -8.86 -12.73 4.99
C ALA A 136 -7.67 -11.82 4.63
N ALA A 137 -7.21 -11.88 3.38
CA ALA A 137 -6.15 -11.01 2.87
C ALA A 137 -6.56 -9.52 2.92
N ASN A 138 -7.77 -9.19 2.51
CA ASN A 138 -8.29 -7.82 2.58
C ASN A 138 -8.58 -7.39 4.03
N ALA A 139 -9.02 -8.29 4.91
CA ALA A 139 -9.20 -8.01 6.34
C ALA A 139 -7.87 -7.61 6.99
N TYR A 140 -6.81 -8.36 6.71
CA TYR A 140 -5.45 -7.99 7.15
C TYR A 140 -5.07 -6.61 6.64
N LEU A 141 -5.18 -6.39 5.32
CA LEU A 141 -4.84 -5.11 4.68
C LEU A 141 -5.58 -3.92 5.32
N LEU A 142 -6.90 -4.04 5.46
CA LEU A 142 -7.75 -2.95 5.95
C LEU A 142 -7.59 -2.69 7.45
N ALA A 143 -7.10 -3.66 8.21
CA ALA A 143 -6.80 -3.49 9.63
C ALA A 143 -5.37 -2.98 9.91
N MET A 144 -4.47 -3.00 8.91
CA MET A 144 -3.09 -2.53 9.05
C MET A 144 -2.97 -1.00 9.00
N PRO A 145 -1.87 -0.42 9.54
CA PRO A 145 -1.46 0.94 9.20
C PRO A 145 -1.18 1.10 7.69
N GLY A 146 -0.92 2.32 7.25
CA GLY A 146 -0.73 2.64 5.85
C GLY A 146 -2.01 3.11 5.17
N THR A 147 -1.91 3.45 3.89
CA THR A 147 -3.04 3.86 3.04
C THR A 147 -3.50 2.65 2.22
N PRO A 148 -4.66 2.06 2.51
CA PRO A 148 -5.12 0.86 1.81
C PRO A 148 -5.62 1.19 0.40
N CYS A 149 -5.22 0.37 -0.57
CA CYS A 149 -5.73 0.37 -1.94
C CYS A 149 -6.46 -0.95 -2.20
N VAL A 150 -7.79 -0.89 -2.26
CA VAL A 150 -8.64 -2.06 -2.53
C VAL A 150 -8.72 -2.31 -4.02
N PHE A 151 -8.42 -3.54 -4.44
CA PHE A 151 -8.51 -3.92 -5.85
C PHE A 151 -9.98 -3.96 -6.31
N TYR A 152 -10.26 -3.33 -7.44
CA TYR A 152 -11.63 -3.14 -7.92
C TYR A 152 -12.40 -4.45 -8.14
N LYS A 153 -11.76 -5.52 -8.63
CA LYS A 153 -12.41 -6.83 -8.78
C LYS A 153 -12.80 -7.43 -7.42
N HIS A 154 -11.94 -7.32 -6.41
CA HIS A 154 -12.30 -7.73 -5.05
C HIS A 154 -13.49 -6.93 -4.50
N TRP A 155 -13.55 -5.62 -4.82
CA TRP A 155 -14.69 -4.80 -4.45
C TRP A 155 -15.99 -5.26 -5.13
N ILE A 156 -15.95 -5.66 -6.40
CA ILE A 156 -17.13 -6.19 -7.09
C ILE A 156 -17.58 -7.51 -6.44
N ASP A 157 -16.65 -8.43 -6.21
CA ASP A 157 -16.94 -9.78 -5.77
C ASP A 157 -17.36 -9.85 -4.28
N CYS A 158 -16.78 -8.98 -3.44
CA CYS A 158 -16.93 -9.03 -1.98
C CYS A 158 -17.40 -7.68 -1.39
N LYS A 159 -18.19 -6.92 -2.13
CA LYS A 159 -18.54 -5.53 -1.84
C LYS A 159 -19.04 -5.31 -0.41
N GLN A 160 -19.98 -6.14 0.07
CA GLN A 160 -20.59 -5.91 1.38
C GLN A 160 -19.59 -6.15 2.52
N ASP A 161 -18.78 -7.19 2.41
CA ASP A 161 -17.77 -7.51 3.42
C ASP A 161 -16.66 -6.45 3.47
N LEU A 162 -16.16 -6.04 2.31
CA LEU A 162 -15.17 -4.96 2.21
C LEU A 162 -15.71 -3.64 2.75
N LYS A 163 -16.97 -3.30 2.45
CA LYS A 163 -17.63 -2.12 3.02
C LYS A 163 -17.67 -2.17 4.54
N ASN A 164 -18.02 -3.32 5.12
CA ASN A 164 -18.05 -3.51 6.56
C ASN A 164 -16.65 -3.35 7.19
N MET A 165 -15.61 -3.93 6.57
CA MET A 165 -14.22 -3.80 7.02
C MET A 165 -13.73 -2.35 6.96
N ILE A 166 -14.05 -1.62 5.88
CA ILE A 166 -13.75 -0.19 5.74
C ILE A 166 -14.45 0.63 6.83
N LEU A 167 -15.71 0.34 7.12
CA LEU A 167 -16.44 1.01 8.19
C LEU A 167 -15.81 0.77 9.57
N LEU A 168 -15.37 -0.47 9.85
CA LEU A 168 -14.66 -0.80 11.09
C LEU A 168 -13.33 -0.04 11.20
N ARG A 169 -12.54 -0.01 10.12
CA ARG A 169 -11.32 0.77 10.04
C ARG A 169 -11.57 2.25 10.37
N ASN A 170 -12.55 2.85 9.70
CA ASN A 170 -12.89 4.26 9.87
C ASN A 170 -13.40 4.56 11.30
N ARG A 171 -14.24 3.69 11.87
CA ARG A 171 -14.72 3.83 13.26
C ARG A 171 -13.58 3.76 14.27
N ALA A 172 -12.63 2.86 14.08
CA ALA A 172 -11.44 2.76 14.93
C ALA A 172 -10.46 3.93 14.72
N GLY A 173 -10.60 4.72 13.66
CA GLY A 173 -9.69 5.82 13.31
C GLY A 173 -8.32 5.30 12.89
N ILE A 174 -8.25 4.15 12.20
CA ILE A 174 -6.98 3.62 11.72
C ILE A 174 -6.53 4.41 10.50
N ASN A 175 -5.29 4.89 10.55
CA ASN A 175 -4.63 5.68 9.51
C ASN A 175 -3.22 5.17 9.21
N ASN A 176 -2.46 5.92 8.43
CA ASN A 176 -1.11 5.55 8.02
C ASN A 176 -0.04 5.73 9.11
N GLU A 177 -0.40 6.25 10.28
CA GLU A 177 0.49 6.42 11.44
C GLU A 177 0.07 5.56 12.64
N SER A 178 -1.02 4.79 12.51
CA SER A 178 -1.55 3.95 13.57
C SER A 178 -0.50 2.97 14.10
N LYS A 179 -0.59 2.64 15.40
CA LYS A 179 0.33 1.70 16.06
C LYS A 179 -0.11 0.27 15.76
N TYR A 180 0.83 -0.54 15.31
CA TYR A 180 0.65 -1.95 15.02
C TYR A 180 1.38 -2.81 16.06
N ASN A 181 0.74 -3.89 16.50
CA ASN A 181 1.33 -4.87 17.42
C ASN A 181 0.93 -6.29 17.01
N SER A 182 1.91 -7.12 16.69
CA SER A 182 1.73 -8.56 16.46
C SER A 182 1.69 -9.28 17.81
N GLU A 183 0.68 -10.11 18.03
CA GLU A 183 0.42 -10.81 19.30
C GLU A 183 0.71 -12.30 19.19
N GLU A 184 0.34 -12.93 18.08
CA GLU A 184 0.52 -14.36 17.84
C GLU A 184 0.87 -14.59 16.36
N SER A 185 1.78 -15.52 16.11
CA SER A 185 2.20 -15.90 14.77
C SER A 185 2.44 -17.40 14.70
N THR A 186 1.45 -18.12 14.18
CA THR A 186 1.51 -19.56 13.89
C THR A 186 1.13 -19.82 12.45
N SER A 187 1.41 -21.01 11.94
CA SER A 187 0.98 -21.37 10.59
C SER A 187 -0.54 -21.32 10.42
N ALA A 188 -1.29 -21.65 11.46
CA ALA A 188 -2.76 -21.70 11.44
C ALA A 188 -3.41 -20.32 11.67
N ARG A 189 -2.71 -19.40 12.36
CA ARG A 189 -3.31 -18.14 12.79
C ARG A 189 -2.26 -17.05 12.99
N PHE A 190 -2.65 -15.83 12.59
CA PHE A 190 -1.90 -14.63 12.89
C PHE A 190 -2.81 -13.63 13.60
N VAL A 191 -2.39 -13.18 14.79
CA VAL A 191 -3.17 -12.24 15.61
C VAL A 191 -2.39 -10.95 15.78
N PHE A 192 -3.07 -9.83 15.55
CA PHE A 192 -2.50 -8.51 15.72
C PHE A 192 -3.55 -7.48 16.16
N THR A 193 -3.08 -6.41 16.73
CA THR A 193 -3.90 -5.25 17.09
C THR A 193 -3.33 -3.99 16.46
N THR A 194 -4.18 -3.20 15.83
CA THR A 194 -3.88 -1.86 15.36
C THR A 194 -4.64 -0.85 16.21
N THR A 195 -3.94 0.12 16.77
CA THR A 195 -4.52 1.20 17.57
C THR A 195 -4.68 2.42 16.68
N GLY A 196 -5.91 2.81 16.44
CA GLY A 196 -6.29 4.06 15.76
C GLY A 196 -6.60 5.17 16.75
N GLU A 197 -7.08 6.30 16.24
CA GLU A 197 -7.41 7.49 17.04
C GLU A 197 -8.63 7.28 17.94
N ASN A 198 -9.61 6.49 17.49
CA ASN A 198 -10.89 6.31 18.17
C ASN A 198 -11.05 4.94 18.83
N GLY A 199 -10.09 4.03 18.65
CA GLY A 199 -10.19 2.69 19.21
C GLY A 199 -9.15 1.73 18.68
N LYS A 200 -9.38 0.45 18.93
CA LYS A 200 -8.49 -0.64 18.51
C LYS A 200 -9.22 -1.65 17.64
N LEU A 201 -8.55 -2.11 16.60
CA LEU A 201 -8.97 -3.28 15.83
C LEU A 201 -8.03 -4.44 16.15
N ARG A 202 -8.59 -5.53 16.67
CA ARG A 202 -7.90 -6.79 16.85
C ARG A 202 -8.40 -7.78 15.81
N VAL A 203 -7.48 -8.37 15.09
CA VAL A 203 -7.75 -9.36 14.03
C VAL A 203 -7.06 -10.67 14.39
N ALA A 204 -7.75 -11.80 14.10
CA ALA A 204 -7.26 -13.16 14.34
C ALA A 204 -7.63 -14.08 13.18
#